data_c060b59664cf22263931a696ec36963f
#
_entry.id   c060b59664cf22263931a696ec36963f
#
_cell.length_a   1.000
_cell.length_b   1.000
_cell.length_c   1.000
_cell.angle_alpha   90.00
_cell.angle_beta   90.00
_cell.angle_gamma   90.00
#
_symmetry.space_group_name_H-M   'P 1'
#
loop_
_entity.id
_entity.type
_entity.pdbx_description
1 polymer ?
#
loop_
_entity_poly.entity_id
_entity_poly.type
_entity_poly.pdbx_seq_one_letter_code
_entity_poly.pdbx_strand_id
1 'polypeptide(L)'
;MILRSLLLIALAWLGPDGTPLPFGTSEEVAGFLRQAKVVEVSKKRLKGITRPRKVLVENGGVRVNAVFRSINKEYYNSQWDTGRFTKFLRDSYRNEIAAYELSLLLGLDTVPPTVLWRLGEEEGSLQLWIENAGPGYNPLEEARQPADPQRWMMERAKMRAFDALIENVDRNVGNMLIDSAGKVWWIDHTRAFGRDHDLADAALITRCERHLFERLKAADPKSIAEGMRAHMTQREIDALLKRRLKLIVLIETRIAAHGEAAVLFSLEAD
;
A
#
# COMPACT_ATOMS: atom_id res chain seq x y z
N MET A 1 43.26 2.06 5.36
CA MET A 1 41.93 1.87 5.98
C MET A 1 41.01 2.90 5.38
N ILE A 2 40.35 2.55 4.27
CA ILE A 2 39.46 3.47 3.51
C ILE A 2 38.04 3.20 4.02
N LEU A 3 37.50 4.14 4.79
CA LEU A 3 36.10 4.16 5.16
C LEU A 3 35.26 4.32 3.87
N ARG A 4 34.63 3.26 3.40
CA ARG A 4 33.56 3.33 2.43
C ARG A 4 32.33 3.88 3.17
N SER A 5 32.11 5.18 3.03
CA SER A 5 30.81 5.77 3.35
C SER A 5 29.76 5.10 2.43
N LEU A 6 28.96 4.20 3.00
CA LEU A 6 27.71 3.79 2.40
C LEU A 6 26.85 5.06 2.34
N LEU A 7 26.78 5.66 1.16
CA LEU A 7 25.77 6.65 0.85
C LEU A 7 24.43 5.88 0.86
N LEU A 8 23.75 5.89 1.98
CA LEU A 8 22.30 5.63 1.97
C LEU A 8 21.72 6.68 1.03
N ILE A 9 21.34 6.28 -0.17
CA ILE A 9 20.48 7.10 -1.02
C ILE A 9 19.14 7.11 -0.29
N ALA A 10 18.98 8.08 0.61
CA ALA A 10 17.69 8.35 1.21
C ALA A 10 16.73 8.58 0.05
N LEU A 11 15.63 7.84 0.05
CA LEU A 11 14.56 8.02 -0.92
C LEU A 11 14.15 9.49 -0.86
N ALA A 12 14.55 10.26 -1.86
CA ALA A 12 14.21 11.67 -1.90
C ALA A 12 12.74 11.78 -2.32
N TRP A 13 11.87 12.12 -1.39
CA TRP A 13 10.52 12.54 -1.70
C TRP A 13 10.58 13.80 -2.56
N LEU A 14 9.75 13.86 -3.61
CA LEU A 14 9.77 14.98 -4.55
C LEU A 14 8.57 15.90 -4.34
N GLY A 15 8.81 17.19 -4.42
CA GLY A 15 7.78 18.22 -4.47
C GLY A 15 7.16 18.36 -5.87
N PRO A 16 6.12 19.21 -6.02
CA PRO A 16 5.40 19.40 -7.27
C PRO A 16 6.26 19.93 -8.42
N ASP A 17 7.36 20.59 -8.11
CA ASP A 17 8.35 21.13 -9.03
C ASP A 17 9.54 20.18 -9.29
N GLY A 18 9.51 18.98 -8.71
CA GLY A 18 10.55 17.97 -8.80
C GLY A 18 11.73 18.20 -7.84
N THR A 19 11.65 19.19 -6.95
CA THR A 19 12.70 19.40 -5.93
C THR A 19 12.59 18.36 -4.81
N PRO A 20 13.72 17.91 -4.22
CA PRO A 20 13.71 17.06 -3.06
C PRO A 20 13.00 17.72 -1.87
N LEU A 21 12.11 16.97 -1.23
CA LEU A 21 11.46 17.40 0.00
C LEU A 21 12.35 17.11 1.23
N PRO A 22 12.24 17.90 2.31
CA PRO A 22 13.09 17.79 3.49
C PRO A 22 12.63 16.66 4.45
N PHE A 23 12.26 15.48 3.92
CA PHE A 23 11.78 14.35 4.70
C PHE A 23 12.67 13.14 4.48
N GLY A 24 13.11 12.51 5.56
CA GLY A 24 13.89 11.27 5.55
C GLY A 24 13.04 10.01 5.66
N THR A 25 11.82 10.12 6.23
CA THR A 25 10.97 8.96 6.52
C THR A 25 9.51 9.17 6.09
N SER A 26 8.79 8.06 5.91
CA SER A 26 7.33 8.05 5.67
C SER A 26 6.55 8.71 6.82
N GLU A 27 6.99 8.53 8.06
CA GLU A 27 6.36 9.12 9.24
C GLU A 27 6.51 10.63 9.29
N GLU A 28 7.65 11.17 8.86
CA GLU A 28 7.85 12.63 8.75
C GLU A 28 6.91 13.24 7.71
N VAL A 29 6.74 12.58 6.55
CA VAL A 29 5.75 12.99 5.55
C VAL A 29 4.33 12.92 6.11
N ALA A 30 3.96 11.85 6.80
CA ALA A 30 2.66 11.72 7.45
C ALA A 30 2.44 12.81 8.51
N GLY A 31 3.46 13.13 9.30
CA GLY A 31 3.45 14.23 10.27
C GLY A 31 3.20 15.59 9.60
N PHE A 32 3.87 15.83 8.48
CA PHE A 32 3.67 17.02 7.66
C PHE A 32 2.22 17.10 7.13
N LEU A 33 1.71 15.99 6.54
CA LEU A 33 0.36 15.95 5.97
C LEU A 33 -0.73 16.23 7.01
N ARG A 34 -0.58 15.75 8.26
CA ARG A 34 -1.54 16.01 9.35
C ARG A 34 -1.68 17.49 9.68
N GLN A 35 -0.63 18.29 9.48
CA GLN A 35 -0.57 19.70 9.83
C GLN A 35 -0.74 20.62 8.61
N ALA A 36 -0.70 20.06 7.41
CA ALA A 36 -0.75 20.83 6.18
C ALA A 36 -2.13 21.48 5.97
N LYS A 37 -2.12 22.62 5.29
CA LYS A 37 -3.34 23.34 4.90
C LYS A 37 -3.51 23.27 3.38
N VAL A 38 -4.76 23.20 2.91
CA VAL A 38 -5.04 23.21 1.49
C VAL A 38 -4.68 24.59 0.89
N VAL A 39 -3.92 24.55 -0.20
CA VAL A 39 -3.59 25.73 -1.02
C VAL A 39 -4.48 25.74 -2.25
N GLU A 40 -4.65 24.58 -2.88
CA GLU A 40 -5.43 24.45 -4.10
C GLU A 40 -6.11 23.09 -4.20
N VAL A 41 -7.32 23.06 -4.73
CA VAL A 41 -8.00 21.84 -5.15
C VAL A 41 -8.02 21.82 -6.67
N SER A 42 -7.39 20.81 -7.27
CA SER A 42 -7.32 20.69 -8.73
C SER A 42 -8.70 20.61 -9.37
N LYS A 43 -8.92 21.39 -10.41
CA LYS A 43 -10.14 21.31 -11.24
C LYS A 43 -10.16 20.06 -12.12
N LYS A 44 -9.00 19.46 -12.39
CA LYS A 44 -8.87 18.25 -13.18
C LYS A 44 -9.30 17.05 -12.32
N ARG A 45 -10.34 16.36 -12.77
CA ARG A 45 -10.81 15.13 -12.13
C ARG A 45 -9.80 14.02 -12.35
N LEU A 46 -9.44 13.34 -11.28
CA LEU A 46 -8.72 12.08 -11.38
C LEU A 46 -9.67 10.98 -11.86
N LYS A 47 -9.12 9.99 -12.56
CA LYS A 47 -9.88 8.79 -12.92
C LYS A 47 -10.17 7.98 -11.65
N GLY A 48 -11.33 7.33 -11.60
CA GLY A 48 -11.74 6.46 -10.51
C GLY A 48 -13.19 6.65 -10.12
N ILE A 49 -13.85 5.57 -9.72
CA ILE A 49 -15.27 5.54 -9.32
C ILE A 49 -15.50 6.34 -8.04
N THR A 50 -14.51 6.36 -7.15
CA THR A 50 -14.55 7.04 -5.84
C THR A 50 -14.36 8.55 -5.92
N ARG A 51 -14.15 9.10 -7.12
CA ARG A 51 -13.94 10.53 -7.40
C ARG A 51 -12.86 11.18 -6.53
N PRO A 52 -11.63 10.65 -6.51
CA PRO A 52 -10.54 11.23 -5.75
C PRO A 52 -10.21 12.65 -6.25
N ARG A 53 -9.79 13.52 -5.33
CA ARG A 53 -9.42 14.91 -5.64
C ARG A 53 -7.91 15.10 -5.42
N LYS A 54 -7.20 15.61 -6.43
CA LYS A 54 -5.82 16.06 -6.26
C LYS A 54 -5.86 17.43 -5.59
N VAL A 55 -5.08 17.58 -4.53
CA VAL A 55 -4.94 18.83 -3.76
C VAL A 55 -3.48 19.21 -3.63
N LEU A 56 -3.18 20.51 -3.64
CA LEU A 56 -1.91 21.03 -3.22
C LEU A 56 -2.04 21.46 -1.76
N VAL A 57 -1.16 20.97 -0.90
CA VAL A 57 -1.14 21.32 0.51
C VAL A 57 0.21 21.89 0.92
N GLU A 58 0.20 22.74 1.96
CA GLU A 58 1.39 23.44 2.44
C GLU A 58 1.49 23.39 3.96
N ASN A 59 2.71 23.29 4.47
CA ASN A 59 3.06 23.54 5.86
C ASN A 59 4.50 24.02 5.94
N GLY A 60 4.75 25.14 6.67
CA GLY A 60 6.08 25.68 6.90
C GLY A 60 6.85 26.04 5.61
N GLY A 61 6.16 26.49 4.57
CA GLY A 61 6.76 26.83 3.27
C GLY A 61 7.03 25.63 2.35
N VAL A 62 6.84 24.40 2.83
CA VAL A 62 6.94 23.20 2.02
C VAL A 62 5.59 22.89 1.39
N ARG A 63 5.59 22.56 0.09
CA ARG A 63 4.38 22.23 -0.67
C ARG A 63 4.45 20.81 -1.23
N VAL A 64 3.35 20.06 -1.12
CA VAL A 64 3.23 18.75 -1.74
C VAL A 64 1.88 18.57 -2.42
N ASN A 65 1.86 17.80 -3.50
CA ASN A 65 0.62 17.28 -4.04
C ASN A 65 0.15 16.09 -3.20
N ALA A 66 -1.15 15.97 -3.04
CA ALA A 66 -1.77 14.85 -2.35
C ALA A 66 -3.10 14.45 -3.00
N VAL A 67 -3.60 13.27 -2.67
CA VAL A 67 -4.92 12.78 -3.09
C VAL A 67 -5.82 12.72 -1.88
N PHE A 68 -6.94 13.42 -1.96
CA PHE A 68 -8.00 13.36 -0.96
C PHE A 68 -9.10 12.40 -1.42
N ARG A 69 -9.50 11.47 -0.53
CA ARG A 69 -10.62 10.54 -0.73
C ARG A 69 -11.54 10.58 0.49
N SER A 70 -12.86 10.59 0.24
CA SER A 70 -13.89 10.63 1.28
C SER A 70 -14.95 9.54 1.13
N ILE A 71 -14.74 8.60 0.20
CA ILE A 71 -15.66 7.47 0.02
C ILE A 71 -15.80 6.67 1.32
N ASN A 72 -17.03 6.34 1.70
CA ASN A 72 -17.32 5.45 2.83
C ASN A 72 -18.66 4.78 2.58
N LYS A 73 -18.66 3.64 1.89
CA LYS A 73 -19.85 2.87 1.50
C LYS A 73 -19.72 1.41 1.88
N GLU A 74 -20.80 0.80 2.30
CA GLU A 74 -20.86 -0.63 2.55
C GLU A 74 -21.50 -1.36 1.37
N TYR A 75 -20.92 -2.52 1.05
CA TYR A 75 -21.41 -3.42 0.02
C TYR A 75 -21.66 -4.80 0.62
N TYR A 76 -22.80 -5.36 0.26
CA TYR A 76 -23.25 -6.68 0.71
C TYR A 76 -23.49 -7.58 -0.49
N ASN A 77 -23.01 -8.83 -0.45
CA ASN A 77 -23.18 -9.84 -1.50
C ASN A 77 -22.84 -9.27 -2.89
N SER A 78 -21.64 -8.69 -3.00
CA SER A 78 -21.24 -7.96 -4.20
C SER A 78 -20.24 -8.74 -5.03
N GLN A 79 -20.44 -8.71 -6.37
CA GLN A 79 -19.48 -9.15 -7.37
C GLN A 79 -18.62 -7.95 -7.79
N TRP A 80 -17.30 -8.12 -7.82
CA TRP A 80 -16.34 -7.09 -8.20
C TRP A 80 -15.85 -7.30 -9.63
N ASP A 81 -15.36 -6.24 -10.27
CA ASP A 81 -14.83 -6.28 -11.65
C ASP A 81 -13.64 -7.24 -11.79
N THR A 82 -12.94 -7.51 -10.69
CA THR A 82 -11.87 -8.52 -10.60
C THR A 82 -12.36 -9.97 -10.62
N GLY A 83 -13.67 -10.20 -10.73
CA GLY A 83 -14.28 -11.53 -10.67
C GLY A 83 -14.50 -12.05 -9.24
N ARG A 84 -14.13 -11.28 -8.21
CA ARG A 84 -14.29 -11.68 -6.81
C ARG A 84 -15.71 -11.40 -6.32
N PHE A 85 -16.19 -12.29 -5.46
CA PHE A 85 -17.42 -12.11 -4.69
C PHE A 85 -17.08 -11.90 -3.21
N THR A 86 -17.72 -10.92 -2.59
CA THR A 86 -17.62 -10.69 -1.14
C THR A 86 -19.01 -10.63 -0.51
N LYS A 87 -19.15 -11.25 0.66
CA LYS A 87 -20.38 -11.16 1.45
C LYS A 87 -20.54 -9.77 2.07
N PHE A 88 -19.44 -9.17 2.47
CA PHE A 88 -19.38 -7.82 3.01
C PHE A 88 -18.04 -7.18 2.67
N LEU A 89 -18.10 -5.94 2.22
CA LEU A 89 -16.92 -5.07 2.08
C LEU A 89 -17.33 -3.63 2.33
N ARG A 90 -16.46 -2.87 2.96
CA ARG A 90 -16.58 -1.44 3.08
C ARG A 90 -15.59 -0.76 2.12
N ASP A 91 -16.08 -0.06 1.10
CA ASP A 91 -15.30 0.84 0.24
C ASP A 91 -15.10 2.16 1.00
N SER A 92 -13.93 2.33 1.62
CA SER A 92 -13.74 3.39 2.60
C SER A 92 -12.36 4.03 2.53
N TYR A 93 -12.33 5.36 2.66
CA TYR A 93 -11.09 6.12 2.86
C TYR A 93 -10.31 5.65 4.10
N ARG A 94 -10.98 5.07 5.10
CA ARG A 94 -10.33 4.53 6.31
C ARG A 94 -9.44 3.33 5.99
N ASN A 95 -9.79 2.56 4.97
CA ASN A 95 -9.00 1.42 4.51
C ASN A 95 -7.66 1.88 3.90
N GLU A 96 -7.61 3.06 3.26
CA GLU A 96 -6.35 3.65 2.79
C GLU A 96 -5.39 3.96 3.95
N ILE A 97 -5.93 4.54 5.03
CA ILE A 97 -5.14 4.86 6.22
C ILE A 97 -4.67 3.57 6.90
N ALA A 98 -5.59 2.60 7.07
CA ALA A 98 -5.27 1.30 7.64
C ALA A 98 -4.19 0.55 6.85
N ALA A 99 -4.23 0.60 5.51
CA ALA A 99 -3.21 -0.02 4.66
C ALA A 99 -1.83 0.62 4.87
N TYR A 100 -1.76 1.95 4.96
CA TYR A 100 -0.52 2.66 5.27
C TYR A 100 0.01 2.29 6.67
N GLU A 101 -0.81 2.37 7.70
CA GLU A 101 -0.39 2.06 9.08
C GLU A 101 0.03 0.60 9.24
N LEU A 102 -0.70 -0.34 8.61
CA LEU A 102 -0.30 -1.74 8.60
C LEU A 102 1.02 -1.95 7.85
N SER A 103 1.24 -1.23 6.75
CA SER A 103 2.50 -1.31 6.00
C SER A 103 3.68 -0.87 6.87
N LEU A 104 3.54 0.19 7.67
CA LEU A 104 4.56 0.63 8.64
C LEU A 104 4.82 -0.43 9.71
N LEU A 105 3.76 -1.01 10.30
CA LEU A 105 3.88 -2.07 11.32
C LEU A 105 4.63 -3.29 10.77
N LEU A 106 4.47 -3.58 9.49
CA LEU A 106 5.16 -4.67 8.80
C LEU A 106 6.54 -4.27 8.23
N GLY A 107 6.99 -3.03 8.44
CA GLY A 107 8.24 -2.53 7.91
C GLY A 107 8.27 -2.44 6.39
N LEU A 108 7.10 -2.23 5.75
CA LEU A 108 6.98 -2.07 4.31
C LEU A 108 6.96 -0.58 3.96
N ASP A 109 7.76 -0.19 2.99
CA ASP A 109 7.80 1.18 2.47
C ASP A 109 7.25 1.23 1.04
N THR A 110 6.03 0.72 0.87
CA THR A 110 5.38 0.54 -0.44
C THR A 110 4.02 1.20 -0.55
N VAL A 111 3.40 1.58 0.58
CA VAL A 111 2.15 2.35 0.60
C VAL A 111 2.49 3.82 0.86
N PRO A 112 2.07 4.76 0.01
CA PRO A 112 2.36 6.18 0.23
C PRO A 112 1.81 6.67 1.57
N PRO A 113 2.52 7.59 2.26
CA PRO A 113 2.04 8.21 3.49
C PRO A 113 0.61 8.70 3.38
N THR A 114 -0.26 8.21 4.27
CA THR A 114 -1.71 8.44 4.23
C THR A 114 -2.21 8.75 5.63
N VAL A 115 -2.97 9.84 5.78
CA VAL A 115 -3.45 10.30 7.08
C VAL A 115 -4.95 10.61 7.05
N LEU A 116 -5.59 10.59 8.22
CA LEU A 116 -6.92 11.16 8.38
C LEU A 116 -6.84 12.68 8.22
N TRP A 117 -7.75 13.25 7.43
CA TRP A 117 -7.71 14.66 7.11
C TRP A 117 -9.11 15.22 6.78
N ARG A 118 -9.23 16.55 6.72
CA ARG A 118 -10.49 17.22 6.38
C ARG A 118 -10.31 18.23 5.27
N LEU A 119 -11.19 18.15 4.27
CA LEU A 119 -11.31 19.15 3.22
C LEU A 119 -12.61 19.94 3.42
N GLY A 120 -12.52 21.09 4.07
CA GLY A 120 -13.69 21.79 4.60
C GLY A 120 -14.35 20.95 5.69
N GLU A 121 -15.65 20.67 5.54
CA GLU A 121 -16.39 19.82 6.49
C GLU A 121 -16.26 18.32 6.19
N GLU A 122 -15.73 17.96 5.03
CA GLU A 122 -15.66 16.57 4.57
C GLU A 122 -14.44 15.84 5.17
N GLU A 123 -14.69 14.77 5.92
CA GLU A 123 -13.66 13.91 6.46
C GLU A 123 -13.23 12.88 5.42
N GLY A 124 -11.93 12.56 5.37
CA GLY A 124 -11.38 11.62 4.40
C GLY A 124 -9.94 11.25 4.70
N SER A 125 -9.33 10.53 3.78
CA SER A 125 -7.88 10.29 3.76
C SER A 125 -7.16 11.30 2.87
N LEU A 126 -5.97 11.72 3.30
CA LEU A 126 -5.02 12.50 2.51
C LEU A 126 -3.77 11.63 2.30
N GLN A 127 -3.52 11.23 1.07
CA GLN A 127 -2.39 10.40 0.67
C GLN A 127 -1.40 11.23 -0.15
N LEU A 128 -0.10 11.11 0.16
CA LEU A 128 0.93 11.76 -0.64
C LEU A 128 0.81 11.35 -2.12
N TRP A 129 0.86 12.32 -3.01
CA TRP A 129 1.01 12.08 -4.45
C TRP A 129 2.46 11.74 -4.75
N ILE A 130 2.70 10.62 -5.40
CA ILE A 130 4.05 10.24 -5.84
C ILE A 130 4.33 10.94 -7.17
N GLU A 131 5.21 11.92 -7.13
CA GLU A 131 5.60 12.68 -8.32
C GLU A 131 6.42 11.81 -9.29
N ASN A 132 6.32 12.10 -10.58
CA ASN A 132 7.03 11.39 -11.64
C ASN A 132 6.80 9.86 -11.67
N ALA A 133 5.69 9.40 -11.09
CA ALA A 133 5.29 8.01 -11.12
C ALA A 133 4.26 7.75 -12.21
N GLY A 134 4.38 6.60 -12.85
CA GLY A 134 3.43 6.09 -13.83
C GLY A 134 2.77 4.79 -13.38
N PRO A 135 1.71 4.34 -14.08
CA PRO A 135 1.07 3.05 -13.79
C PRO A 135 2.04 1.89 -13.99
N GLY A 136 1.79 0.80 -13.26
CA GLY A 136 2.53 -0.45 -13.39
C GLY A 136 2.49 -1.03 -14.81
N TYR A 137 3.33 -2.03 -15.07
CA TYR A 137 3.40 -2.70 -16.35
C TYR A 137 2.24 -3.68 -16.53
N ASN A 138 1.52 -3.54 -17.63
CA ASN A 138 0.52 -4.52 -18.05
C ASN A 138 1.22 -5.61 -18.89
N PRO A 139 1.16 -6.89 -18.49
CA PRO A 139 1.77 -7.97 -19.27
C PRO A 139 1.25 -8.11 -20.71
N LEU A 140 0.05 -7.56 -20.98
CA LEU A 140 -0.56 -7.58 -22.31
C LEU A 140 -0.10 -6.41 -23.20
N GLU A 141 0.63 -5.44 -22.66
CA GLU A 141 1.17 -4.31 -23.42
C GLU A 141 2.62 -4.59 -23.83
N GLU A 142 2.82 -5.16 -25.00
CA GLU A 142 4.16 -5.51 -25.52
C GLU A 142 5.09 -4.28 -25.64
N ALA A 143 4.53 -3.10 -25.91
CA ALA A 143 5.28 -1.87 -26.10
C ALA A 143 5.87 -1.30 -24.79
N ARG A 144 5.43 -1.80 -23.63
CA ARG A 144 5.88 -1.32 -22.31
C ARG A 144 6.18 -2.49 -21.40
N GLN A 145 7.45 -2.86 -21.33
CA GLN A 145 7.94 -3.91 -20.46
C GLN A 145 8.82 -3.33 -19.34
N PRO A 146 8.88 -3.96 -18.15
CA PRO A 146 9.78 -3.52 -17.09
C PRO A 146 11.24 -3.69 -17.51
N ALA A 147 12.09 -2.73 -17.11
CA ALA A 147 13.54 -2.80 -17.34
C ALA A 147 14.15 -4.06 -16.67
N ASP A 148 13.60 -4.47 -15.52
CA ASP A 148 13.93 -5.72 -14.83
C ASP A 148 12.66 -6.55 -14.63
N PRO A 149 12.34 -7.48 -15.54
CA PRO A 149 11.17 -8.35 -15.43
C PRO A 149 11.20 -9.26 -14.20
N GLN A 150 12.39 -9.70 -13.76
CA GLN A 150 12.52 -10.57 -12.59
C GLN A 150 12.17 -9.80 -11.31
N ARG A 151 12.74 -8.62 -11.12
CA ARG A 151 12.41 -7.74 -10.00
C ARG A 151 10.91 -7.40 -10.00
N TRP A 152 10.33 -7.08 -11.16
CA TRP A 152 8.90 -6.81 -11.28
C TRP A 152 8.03 -7.99 -10.83
N MET A 153 8.40 -9.22 -11.19
CA MET A 153 7.69 -10.41 -10.72
C MET A 153 7.78 -10.59 -9.21
N MET A 154 8.94 -10.27 -8.60
CA MET A 154 9.14 -10.31 -7.15
C MET A 154 8.30 -9.24 -6.44
N GLU A 155 8.28 -8.00 -6.94
CA GLU A 155 7.42 -6.93 -6.41
C GLU A 155 5.94 -7.32 -6.47
N ARG A 156 5.49 -7.93 -7.56
CA ARG A 156 4.12 -8.43 -7.67
C ARG A 156 3.84 -9.59 -6.70
N ALA A 157 4.79 -10.46 -6.44
CA ALA A 157 4.61 -11.54 -5.47
C ALA A 157 4.50 -10.99 -4.04
N LYS A 158 5.35 -10.01 -3.66
CA LYS A 158 5.27 -9.28 -2.39
C LYS A 158 3.91 -8.60 -2.22
N MET A 159 3.48 -7.86 -3.24
CA MET A 159 2.17 -7.19 -3.25
C MET A 159 1.01 -8.17 -3.11
N ARG A 160 1.04 -9.30 -3.82
CA ARG A 160 -0.01 -10.33 -3.73
C ARG A 160 -0.16 -10.89 -2.33
N ALA A 161 0.95 -11.12 -1.61
CA ALA A 161 0.91 -11.57 -0.23
C ALA A 161 0.26 -10.50 0.68
N PHE A 162 0.59 -9.23 0.49
CA PHE A 162 -0.03 -8.13 1.22
C PHE A 162 -1.52 -7.97 0.87
N ASP A 163 -1.89 -8.01 -0.41
CA ASP A 163 -3.29 -7.92 -0.85
C ASP A 163 -4.13 -9.09 -0.29
N ALA A 164 -3.58 -10.29 -0.22
CA ALA A 164 -4.26 -11.42 0.41
C ALA A 164 -4.43 -11.23 1.92
N LEU A 165 -3.44 -10.65 2.60
CA LEU A 165 -3.51 -10.32 4.02
C LEU A 165 -4.64 -9.32 4.30
N ILE A 166 -4.73 -8.25 3.52
CA ILE A 166 -5.73 -7.19 3.72
C ILE A 166 -7.05 -7.45 2.99
N GLU A 167 -7.18 -8.58 2.27
CA GLU A 167 -8.36 -8.88 1.43
C GLU A 167 -8.67 -7.75 0.43
N ASN A 168 -7.66 -7.28 -0.29
CA ASN A 168 -7.86 -6.29 -1.35
C ASN A 168 -8.54 -6.95 -2.56
N VAL A 169 -9.73 -6.48 -2.92
CA VAL A 169 -10.54 -7.07 -4.02
C VAL A 169 -10.40 -6.33 -5.34
N ASP A 170 -9.67 -5.21 -5.37
CA ASP A 170 -9.62 -4.31 -6.53
C ASP A 170 -8.20 -4.05 -7.07
N ARG A 171 -7.24 -4.95 -6.81
CA ARG A 171 -5.88 -4.78 -7.33
C ARG A 171 -5.84 -4.95 -8.84
N ASN A 172 -5.47 -3.87 -9.53
CA ASN A 172 -5.22 -3.83 -10.96
C ASN A 172 -3.92 -3.04 -11.24
N VAL A 173 -3.48 -3.01 -12.49
CA VAL A 173 -2.21 -2.34 -12.88
C VAL A 173 -2.22 -0.83 -12.64
N GLY A 174 -3.39 -0.19 -12.65
CA GLY A 174 -3.56 1.24 -12.34
C GLY A 174 -3.37 1.56 -10.86
N ASN A 175 -3.49 0.54 -10.00
CA ASN A 175 -3.33 0.66 -8.54
C ASN A 175 -1.90 0.29 -8.07
N MET A 176 -0.97 0.20 -9.01
CA MET A 176 0.47 0.12 -8.81
C MET A 176 1.10 1.30 -9.53
N LEU A 177 2.00 2.02 -8.87
CA LEU A 177 2.78 3.08 -9.51
C LEU A 177 4.25 2.69 -9.48
N ILE A 178 4.99 3.13 -10.50
CA ILE A 178 6.44 2.99 -10.55
C ILE A 178 6.99 4.41 -10.69
N ASP A 179 7.82 4.81 -9.73
CA ASP A 179 8.46 6.12 -9.76
C ASP A 179 9.72 6.13 -10.64
N SER A 180 10.35 7.29 -10.77
CA SER A 180 11.54 7.46 -11.58
C SER A 180 12.78 6.69 -11.09
N ALA A 181 12.79 6.27 -9.82
CA ALA A 181 13.82 5.39 -9.25
C ALA A 181 13.53 3.90 -9.42
N GLY A 182 12.37 3.55 -10.03
CA GLY A 182 11.93 2.16 -10.23
C GLY A 182 11.26 1.54 -8.99
N LYS A 183 11.01 2.32 -7.94
CA LYS A 183 10.29 1.84 -6.75
C LYS A 183 8.81 1.66 -7.08
N VAL A 184 8.24 0.54 -6.60
CA VAL A 184 6.83 0.21 -6.77
C VAL A 184 6.03 0.68 -5.56
N TRP A 185 4.99 1.47 -5.82
CA TRP A 185 4.06 2.00 -4.84
C TRP A 185 2.69 1.35 -5.02
N TRP A 186 2.05 0.98 -3.93
CA TRP A 186 0.71 0.39 -3.93
C TRP A 186 -0.29 1.43 -3.45
N ILE A 187 -1.29 1.70 -4.28
CA ILE A 187 -2.32 2.70 -4.02
C ILE A 187 -3.72 2.09 -4.16
N ASP A 188 -4.71 2.87 -3.76
CA ASP A 188 -6.14 2.55 -3.89
C ASP A 188 -6.56 1.27 -3.14
N HIS A 189 -6.42 1.32 -1.81
CA HIS A 189 -6.82 0.25 -0.89
C HIS A 189 -8.24 0.46 -0.30
N THR A 190 -9.05 1.36 -0.88
CA THR A 190 -10.39 1.65 -0.34
C THR A 190 -11.26 0.40 -0.24
N ARG A 191 -11.04 -0.59 -1.13
CA ARG A 191 -11.76 -1.87 -1.22
C ARG A 191 -10.97 -3.02 -0.63
N ALA A 192 -10.44 -2.81 0.58
CA ALA A 192 -9.70 -3.81 1.34
C ALA A 192 -10.33 -4.02 2.72
N PHE A 193 -9.76 -4.91 3.53
CA PHE A 193 -10.14 -5.20 4.90
C PHE A 193 -11.57 -5.69 5.07
N GLY A 194 -11.98 -6.59 4.20
CA GLY A 194 -13.24 -7.31 4.34
C GLY A 194 -13.27 -8.25 5.57
N ARG A 195 -14.37 -8.99 5.71
CA ARG A 195 -14.63 -9.87 6.87
C ARG A 195 -14.40 -11.35 6.59
N ASP A 196 -13.93 -11.70 5.39
CA ASP A 196 -13.61 -13.07 5.06
C ASP A 196 -12.31 -13.50 5.77
N HIS A 197 -12.32 -14.70 6.32
CA HIS A 197 -11.20 -15.26 7.06
C HIS A 197 -10.22 -16.01 6.17
N ASP A 198 -10.59 -16.29 4.92
CA ASP A 198 -9.79 -17.05 3.99
C ASP A 198 -8.90 -16.14 3.15
N LEU A 199 -7.74 -16.67 2.79
CA LEU A 199 -6.85 -15.99 1.87
C LEU A 199 -7.42 -16.09 0.47
N ALA A 200 -7.66 -14.94 -0.12
CA ALA A 200 -8.00 -14.91 -1.51
C ALA A 200 -6.83 -15.36 -2.37
N ASP A 201 -7.12 -16.11 -3.43
CA ASP A 201 -6.13 -16.57 -4.40
C ASP A 201 -4.89 -17.23 -3.77
N ALA A 202 -5.06 -17.95 -2.66
CA ALA A 202 -3.99 -18.62 -1.91
C ALA A 202 -3.09 -19.50 -2.81
N ALA A 203 -3.68 -20.11 -3.86
CA ALA A 203 -2.94 -20.92 -4.83
C ALA A 203 -1.88 -20.10 -5.60
N LEU A 204 -2.14 -18.81 -5.83
CA LEU A 204 -1.25 -17.92 -6.56
C LEU A 204 -0.12 -17.32 -5.69
N ILE A 205 -0.17 -17.51 -4.36
CA ILE A 205 0.90 -17.09 -3.44
C ILE A 205 1.97 -18.19 -3.40
N THR A 206 2.74 -18.32 -4.44
CA THR A 206 3.78 -19.36 -4.55
C THR A 206 5.11 -18.96 -3.93
N ARG A 207 5.36 -17.66 -3.83
CA ARG A 207 6.58 -17.07 -3.26
C ARG A 207 6.23 -15.89 -2.36
N CYS A 208 7.09 -15.59 -1.40
CA CYS A 208 6.94 -14.45 -0.50
C CYS A 208 8.28 -13.72 -0.34
N GLU A 209 8.23 -12.40 -0.21
CA GLU A 209 9.40 -11.63 0.17
C GLU A 209 9.78 -11.94 1.63
N ARG A 210 11.06 -12.21 1.87
CA ARG A 210 11.61 -12.69 3.16
C ARG A 210 11.31 -11.72 4.31
N HIS A 211 11.59 -10.44 4.11
CA HIS A 211 11.37 -9.43 5.16
C HIS A 211 9.89 -9.35 5.54
N LEU A 212 8.98 -9.33 4.56
CA LEU A 212 7.53 -9.38 4.84
C LEU A 212 7.15 -10.62 5.65
N PHE A 213 7.65 -11.80 5.27
CA PHE A 213 7.35 -13.05 5.99
C PHE A 213 7.84 -13.02 7.44
N GLU A 214 9.06 -12.55 7.68
CA GLU A 214 9.64 -12.40 9.02
C GLU A 214 8.86 -11.39 9.86
N ARG A 215 8.49 -10.24 9.27
CA ARG A 215 7.66 -9.24 9.94
C ARG A 215 6.25 -9.74 10.26
N LEU A 216 5.64 -10.52 9.37
CA LEU A 216 4.35 -11.17 9.63
C LEU A 216 4.43 -12.10 10.84
N LYS A 217 5.52 -12.85 11.01
CA LYS A 217 5.74 -13.74 12.16
C LYS A 217 6.01 -12.97 13.44
N ALA A 218 6.86 -11.95 13.37
CA ALA A 218 7.32 -11.18 14.53
C ALA A 218 6.27 -10.20 15.06
N ALA A 219 5.37 -9.70 14.21
CA ALA A 219 4.39 -8.69 14.60
C ALA A 219 3.44 -9.23 15.70
N ASP A 220 3.35 -8.50 16.81
CA ASP A 220 2.42 -8.82 17.89
C ASP A 220 0.96 -8.59 17.45
N PRO A 221 0.07 -9.59 17.55
CA PRO A 221 -1.33 -9.45 17.17
C PRO A 221 -2.08 -8.34 17.91
N LYS A 222 -1.70 -8.05 19.18
CA LYS A 222 -2.30 -6.98 19.96
C LYS A 222 -1.92 -5.61 19.41
N SER A 223 -0.63 -5.42 19.07
CA SER A 223 -0.14 -4.18 18.45
C SER A 223 -0.80 -3.92 17.10
N ILE A 224 -0.99 -4.98 16.27
CA ILE A 224 -1.76 -4.87 15.02
C ILE A 224 -3.20 -4.44 15.32
N ALA A 225 -3.88 -5.11 16.26
CA ALA A 225 -5.26 -4.79 16.59
C ALA A 225 -5.41 -3.36 17.12
N GLU A 226 -4.50 -2.90 17.96
CA GLU A 226 -4.50 -1.54 18.51
C GLU A 226 -4.31 -0.49 17.41
N GLY A 227 -3.34 -0.67 16.52
CA GLY A 227 -3.10 0.23 15.39
C GLY A 227 -4.31 0.33 14.44
N MET A 228 -5.05 -0.78 14.26
CA MET A 228 -6.20 -0.80 13.34
C MET A 228 -7.52 -0.27 13.92
N ARG A 229 -7.65 -0.13 15.24
CA ARG A 229 -8.93 0.22 15.91
C ARG A 229 -9.53 1.57 15.48
N ALA A 230 -8.69 2.53 15.12
CA ALA A 230 -9.17 3.85 14.68
C ALA A 230 -9.88 3.80 13.32
N HIS A 231 -9.63 2.76 12.51
CA HIS A 231 -10.06 2.69 11.11
C HIS A 231 -10.99 1.51 10.82
N MET A 232 -10.95 0.47 11.66
CA MET A 232 -11.61 -0.83 11.41
C MET A 232 -12.51 -1.24 12.55
N THR A 233 -13.58 -1.98 12.23
CA THR A 233 -14.41 -2.66 13.23
C THR A 233 -13.67 -3.88 13.79
N GLN A 234 -14.08 -4.34 14.98
CA GLN A 234 -13.49 -5.54 15.59
C GLN A 234 -13.57 -6.78 14.67
N ARG A 235 -14.68 -6.95 13.93
CA ARG A 235 -14.85 -8.06 12.97
C ARG A 235 -13.85 -8.03 11.82
N GLU A 236 -13.53 -6.85 11.31
CA GLU A 236 -12.51 -6.65 10.26
C GLU A 236 -11.11 -6.91 10.80
N ILE A 237 -10.82 -6.49 12.04
CA ILE A 237 -9.55 -6.78 12.72
C ILE A 237 -9.39 -8.28 12.97
N ASP A 238 -10.42 -8.96 13.46
CA ASP A 238 -10.39 -10.41 13.70
C ASP A 238 -10.13 -11.17 12.39
N ALA A 239 -10.76 -10.73 11.29
CA ALA A 239 -10.54 -11.31 9.98
C ALA A 239 -9.11 -11.11 9.48
N LEU A 240 -8.56 -9.90 9.63
CA LEU A 240 -7.16 -9.58 9.30
C LEU A 240 -6.19 -10.50 10.06
N LEU A 241 -6.37 -10.65 11.37
CA LEU A 241 -5.51 -11.50 12.20
C LEU A 241 -5.62 -12.98 11.82
N LYS A 242 -6.79 -13.46 11.45
CA LYS A 242 -6.97 -14.83 10.95
C LYS A 242 -6.29 -15.05 9.59
N ARG A 243 -6.41 -14.10 8.66
CA ARG A 243 -5.71 -14.15 7.37
C ARG A 243 -4.20 -14.12 7.56
N ARG A 244 -3.70 -13.29 8.50
CA ARG A 244 -2.27 -13.29 8.85
C ARG A 244 -1.78 -14.68 9.25
N LEU A 245 -2.48 -15.37 10.16
CA LEU A 245 -2.09 -16.72 10.58
C LEU A 245 -2.12 -17.70 9.41
N LYS A 246 -3.16 -17.65 8.58
CA LYS A 246 -3.28 -18.50 7.39
C LYS A 246 -2.17 -18.24 6.38
N LEU A 247 -1.77 -16.99 6.20
CA LEU A 247 -0.68 -16.62 5.29
C LEU A 247 0.66 -17.17 5.79
N ILE A 248 0.95 -17.07 7.09
CA ILE A 248 2.15 -17.65 7.70
C ILE A 248 2.17 -19.16 7.46
N VAL A 249 1.09 -19.87 7.83
CA VAL A 249 0.97 -21.33 7.65
C VAL A 249 1.12 -21.73 6.17
N LEU A 250 0.52 -20.99 5.25
CA LEU A 250 0.64 -21.25 3.82
C LEU A 250 2.11 -21.18 3.37
N ILE A 251 2.83 -20.13 3.77
CA ILE A 251 4.24 -19.95 3.38
C ILE A 251 5.11 -21.02 4.02
N GLU A 252 4.93 -21.34 5.31
CA GLU A 252 5.65 -22.43 6.00
C GLU A 252 5.41 -23.80 5.34
N THR A 253 4.17 -24.10 4.96
CA THR A 253 3.84 -25.32 4.23
C THR A 253 4.57 -25.40 2.88
N ARG A 254 4.66 -24.28 2.16
CA ARG A 254 5.39 -24.24 0.89
C ARG A 254 6.90 -24.40 1.09
N ILE A 255 7.46 -23.77 2.13
CA ILE A 255 8.87 -23.94 2.49
C ILE A 255 9.17 -25.43 2.81
N ALA A 256 8.32 -26.08 3.58
CA ALA A 256 8.45 -27.51 3.89
C ALA A 256 8.40 -28.40 2.63
N ALA A 257 7.57 -28.04 1.66
CA ALA A 257 7.38 -28.83 0.44
C ALA A 257 8.46 -28.57 -0.63
N HIS A 258 8.99 -27.36 -0.74
CA HIS A 258 9.82 -26.93 -1.88
C HIS A 258 11.19 -26.38 -1.47
N GLY A 259 11.46 -26.21 -0.19
CA GLY A 259 12.66 -25.57 0.35
C GLY A 259 12.54 -24.05 0.39
N GLU A 260 13.30 -23.45 1.32
CA GLU A 260 13.22 -22.01 1.60
C GLU A 260 13.64 -21.16 0.40
N ALA A 261 14.72 -21.52 -0.28
CA ALA A 261 15.24 -20.78 -1.44
C ALA A 261 14.27 -20.73 -2.64
N ALA A 262 13.37 -21.70 -2.77
CA ALA A 262 12.35 -21.72 -3.82
C ALA A 262 11.16 -20.82 -3.47
N VAL A 263 10.90 -20.58 -2.17
CA VAL A 263 9.70 -19.87 -1.69
C VAL A 263 10.01 -18.44 -1.27
N LEU A 264 11.11 -18.21 -0.56
CA LEU A 264 11.49 -16.87 -0.10
C LEU A 264 12.48 -16.21 -1.07
N PHE A 265 12.33 -14.89 -1.22
CA PHE A 265 13.26 -14.05 -1.99
C PHE A 265 13.49 -12.72 -1.26
N SER A 266 14.61 -12.05 -1.56
CA SER A 266 14.90 -10.69 -1.12
C SER A 266 14.83 -9.73 -2.30
N LEU A 267 14.29 -8.52 -2.06
CA LEU A 267 14.27 -7.42 -3.03
C LEU A 267 15.41 -6.43 -2.83
N GLU A 268 16.00 -6.44 -1.65
CA GLU A 268 17.22 -5.68 -1.35
C GLU A 268 18.42 -6.42 -1.93
N ALA A 269 19.38 -5.68 -2.45
CA ALA A 269 20.69 -6.25 -2.79
C ALA A 269 21.40 -6.64 -1.49
N ASP A 270 21.85 -7.88 -1.42
CA ASP A 270 22.69 -8.39 -0.33
C ASP A 270 23.93 -7.50 -0.10
#